data_bc03c471a46aac918130da7f18bc1d55
#
_entry.id   bc03c471a46aac918130da7f18bc1d55
#
_cell.length_a   1.000
_cell.length_b   1.000
_cell.length_c   1.000
_cell.angle_alpha   90.00
_cell.angle_beta   90.00
_cell.angle_gamma   90.00
#
_symmetry.space_group_name_H-M   'P 1'
#
loop_
_entity.id
_entity.type
_entity.pdbx_description
1 polymer ?
#
loop_
_entity_poly.entity_id
_entity_poly.type
_entity_poly.pdbx_seq_one_letter_code
_entity_poly.pdbx_strand_id
1 'polypeptide(L)'
;MTSIPKRIFIVPYRNRPEQKFFFCKYMEFLLEYMTDYEVYFSHQSDERSFNRGGVKNIGFLAMKAKYPDDYKNITFIFNDLDTIPFNRIFDYETTSGIVKHYYGFDHSLGGIVVMKGQDFELVNGYPNFWSWGFEDACLQKRCLNANLVIDRSHFYKIGSPEILQLFDGMDRIINKKDPHKLHTDVGHTGLRSIHKLEYMIERTSSNENDNLYQGMPNNFSYINITSFLSETRFEDDEYYTYDLREPIAKITNPEAKRRTAQVNTTTEGWTNIPYYPTIQERKDAVLRRQPQPQPQPHPPRTPPPQQVYLRQPHPVNIFSQNYAHKIRAKGGGGGQLQNTNTHLGVARR
;
A
#
# COMPACT_ATOMS: atom_id res chain seq x y z
N MET A 1 -33.93 13.85 9.45
CA MET A 1 -33.36 12.49 9.45
C MET A 1 -32.21 12.49 8.45
N THR A 2 -31.01 12.19 8.86
CA THR A 2 -29.89 12.00 7.93
C THR A 2 -30.17 10.74 7.11
N SER A 3 -30.08 10.84 5.78
CA SER A 3 -30.28 9.68 4.90
C SER A 3 -29.21 8.64 5.19
N ILE A 4 -29.60 7.36 5.18
CA ILE A 4 -28.66 6.25 5.36
C ILE A 4 -27.78 6.17 4.11
N PRO A 5 -26.45 6.20 4.26
CA PRO A 5 -25.55 6.11 3.10
C PRO A 5 -25.58 4.70 2.52
N LYS A 6 -25.51 4.59 1.21
CA LYS A 6 -25.35 3.29 0.54
C LYS A 6 -23.91 2.80 0.61
N ARG A 7 -22.94 3.73 0.68
CA ARG A 7 -21.50 3.48 0.63
C ARG A 7 -20.78 4.19 1.75
N ILE A 8 -19.89 3.47 2.42
CA ILE A 8 -19.01 4.03 3.45
C ILE A 8 -17.57 3.65 3.14
N PHE A 9 -16.74 4.67 2.96
CA PHE A 9 -15.30 4.51 2.83
C PHE A 9 -14.66 4.51 4.20
N ILE A 10 -13.87 3.48 4.50
CA ILE A 10 -13.02 3.39 5.71
C ILE A 10 -11.58 3.50 5.25
N VAL A 11 -10.94 4.61 5.63
CA VAL A 11 -9.57 4.95 5.28
C VAL A 11 -8.70 4.86 6.53
N PRO A 12 -7.82 3.85 6.66
CA PRO A 12 -6.93 3.76 7.83
C PRO A 12 -5.96 4.93 7.82
N TYR A 13 -5.86 5.63 8.95
CA TYR A 13 -5.13 6.89 9.00
C TYR A 13 -4.24 7.02 10.24
N ARG A 14 -3.02 7.54 10.04
CA ARG A 14 -2.12 8.03 11.08
C ARG A 14 -1.00 8.87 10.49
N ASN A 15 -0.80 10.10 11.01
CA ASN A 15 0.37 10.97 10.76
C ASN A 15 0.76 11.16 9.29
N ARG A 16 -0.21 11.44 8.42
CA ARG A 16 -0.01 11.66 6.97
C ARG A 16 -0.86 12.81 6.45
N PRO A 17 -0.68 14.03 6.98
CA PRO A 17 -1.55 15.15 6.66
C PRO A 17 -1.50 15.56 5.19
N GLU A 18 -0.34 15.47 4.53
CA GLU A 18 -0.19 15.81 3.11
C GLU A 18 -0.94 14.82 2.21
N GLN A 19 -0.77 13.53 2.45
CA GLN A 19 -1.46 12.49 1.69
C GLN A 19 -2.97 12.57 1.93
N LYS A 20 -3.40 12.84 3.17
CA LYS A 20 -4.81 13.04 3.50
C LYS A 20 -5.40 14.25 2.77
N PHE A 21 -4.70 15.38 2.76
CA PHE A 21 -5.15 16.57 2.05
C PHE A 21 -5.35 16.27 0.56
N PHE A 22 -4.37 15.64 -0.08
CA PHE A 22 -4.48 15.25 -1.48
C PHE A 22 -5.63 14.27 -1.71
N PHE A 23 -5.74 13.24 -0.87
CA PHE A 23 -6.83 12.27 -0.92
C PHE A 23 -8.20 12.96 -0.83
N CYS A 24 -8.40 13.87 0.13
CA CYS A 24 -9.65 14.61 0.29
C CYS A 24 -10.02 15.35 -1.00
N LYS A 25 -9.08 16.11 -1.56
CA LYS A 25 -9.33 16.95 -2.73
C LYS A 25 -9.61 16.13 -3.98
N TYR A 26 -8.85 15.05 -4.16
CA TYR A 26 -9.02 14.24 -5.35
C TYR A 26 -10.23 13.31 -5.26
N MET A 27 -10.52 12.74 -4.09
CA MET A 27 -11.73 11.95 -3.89
C MET A 27 -13.01 12.80 -3.95
N GLU A 28 -12.97 14.06 -3.51
CA GLU A 28 -14.08 15.00 -3.72
C GLU A 28 -14.44 15.12 -5.21
N PHE A 29 -13.43 15.27 -6.08
CA PHE A 29 -13.62 15.28 -7.53
C PHE A 29 -14.12 13.93 -8.07
N LEU A 30 -13.53 12.82 -7.63
CA LEU A 30 -13.91 11.49 -8.11
C LEU A 30 -15.35 11.12 -7.74
N LEU A 31 -15.79 11.51 -6.55
CA LEU A 31 -17.10 11.16 -5.98
C LEU A 31 -18.16 12.25 -6.19
N GLU A 32 -17.86 13.28 -6.97
CA GLU A 32 -18.76 14.45 -7.21
C GLU A 32 -20.18 14.05 -7.61
N TYR A 33 -20.33 12.97 -8.37
CA TYR A 33 -21.65 12.49 -8.85
C TYR A 33 -22.32 11.48 -7.90
N MET A 34 -21.67 11.15 -6.79
CA MET A 34 -22.24 10.28 -5.77
C MET A 34 -22.87 11.12 -4.66
N THR A 35 -24.11 10.85 -4.32
CA THR A 35 -24.83 11.61 -3.26
C THR A 35 -25.03 10.81 -1.98
N ASP A 36 -24.80 9.50 -2.01
CA ASP A 36 -25.17 8.53 -0.99
C ASP A 36 -23.95 7.83 -0.38
N TYR A 37 -22.89 8.60 -0.10
CA TYR A 37 -21.65 8.09 0.50
C TYR A 37 -21.18 8.95 1.68
N GLU A 38 -20.41 8.30 2.56
CA GLU A 38 -19.64 8.93 3.63
C GLU A 38 -18.19 8.39 3.61
N VAL A 39 -17.23 9.23 4.01
CA VAL A 39 -15.82 8.87 4.10
C VAL A 39 -15.32 9.08 5.51
N TYR A 40 -14.71 8.06 6.10
CA TYR A 40 -14.18 8.10 7.44
C TYR A 40 -12.69 7.78 7.48
N PHE A 41 -11.91 8.73 7.96
CA PHE A 41 -10.53 8.48 8.37
C PHE A 41 -10.55 7.78 9.73
N SER A 42 -10.33 6.46 9.71
CA SER A 42 -10.19 5.69 10.95
C SER A 42 -8.80 5.96 11.52
N HIS A 43 -8.74 6.91 12.45
CA HIS A 43 -7.52 7.54 12.94
C HIS A 43 -7.06 6.96 14.27
N GLN A 44 -5.93 6.26 14.28
CA GLN A 44 -5.29 5.82 15.49
C GLN A 44 -4.51 6.97 16.12
N SER A 45 -4.99 7.50 17.26
CA SER A 45 -4.41 8.67 17.95
C SER A 45 -3.46 8.32 19.07
N ASP A 46 -3.40 7.04 19.49
CA ASP A 46 -2.49 6.58 20.54
C ASP A 46 -1.02 6.49 20.06
N GLU A 47 -0.08 6.31 20.98
CA GLU A 47 1.36 6.26 20.70
C GLU A 47 1.86 4.88 20.25
N ARG A 48 1.05 3.83 20.32
CA ARG A 48 1.43 2.48 19.94
C ARG A 48 1.71 2.38 18.44
N SER A 49 2.39 1.33 18.01
CA SER A 49 2.59 1.05 16.57
C SER A 49 1.26 1.03 15.81
N PHE A 50 1.30 1.41 14.53
CA PHE A 50 0.10 1.47 13.72
C PHE A 50 -0.51 0.09 13.50
N ASN A 51 -1.73 -0.11 13.96
CA ASN A 51 -2.51 -1.33 13.79
C ASN A 51 -3.50 -1.16 12.64
N ARG A 52 -3.01 -1.25 11.40
CA ARG A 52 -3.79 -0.94 10.20
C ARG A 52 -5.05 -1.82 10.08
N GLY A 53 -4.94 -3.13 10.35
CA GLY A 53 -6.10 -4.03 10.37
C GLY A 53 -7.09 -3.66 11.46
N GLY A 54 -6.60 -3.40 12.68
CA GLY A 54 -7.42 -3.00 13.82
C GLY A 54 -8.18 -1.71 13.57
N VAL A 55 -7.54 -0.68 13.01
CA VAL A 55 -8.24 0.59 12.74
C VAL A 55 -9.27 0.47 11.62
N LYS A 56 -9.06 -0.37 10.60
CA LYS A 56 -10.10 -0.70 9.61
C LYS A 56 -11.30 -1.38 10.28
N ASN A 57 -11.05 -2.31 11.19
CA ASN A 57 -12.08 -2.97 11.99
C ASN A 57 -12.85 -1.99 12.87
N ILE A 58 -12.15 -1.07 13.54
CA ILE A 58 -12.77 -0.05 14.39
C ILE A 58 -13.62 0.91 13.56
N GLY A 59 -13.15 1.30 12.38
CA GLY A 59 -13.94 2.07 11.44
C GLY A 59 -15.28 1.39 11.11
N PHE A 60 -15.25 0.09 10.85
CA PHE A 60 -16.47 -0.68 10.65
C PHE A 60 -17.34 -0.75 11.91
N LEU A 61 -16.77 -1.02 13.08
CA LEU A 61 -17.51 -1.10 14.35
C LEU A 61 -18.20 0.22 14.69
N ALA A 62 -17.54 1.35 14.45
CA ALA A 62 -18.11 2.68 14.64
C ALA A 62 -19.33 2.91 13.73
N MET A 63 -19.23 2.47 12.48
CA MET A 63 -20.35 2.57 11.53
C MET A 63 -21.47 1.59 11.85
N LYS A 64 -21.15 0.40 12.32
CA LYS A 64 -22.14 -0.54 12.83
C LYS A 64 -22.90 0.04 14.02
N ALA A 65 -22.23 0.75 14.92
CA ALA A 65 -22.87 1.44 16.04
C ALA A 65 -23.72 2.65 15.57
N LYS A 66 -23.29 3.37 14.54
CA LYS A 66 -24.01 4.50 13.94
C LYS A 66 -25.25 4.07 13.16
N TYR A 67 -25.20 2.92 12.48
CA TYR A 67 -26.27 2.38 11.62
C TYR A 67 -26.62 0.93 12.00
N PRO A 68 -27.12 0.70 13.21
CA PRO A 68 -27.26 -0.66 13.77
C PRO A 68 -28.20 -1.58 12.97
N ASP A 69 -29.20 -1.00 12.32
CA ASP A 69 -30.19 -1.76 11.56
C ASP A 69 -29.78 -1.93 10.08
N ASP A 70 -28.94 -1.04 9.55
CA ASP A 70 -28.65 -0.94 8.11
C ASP A 70 -27.25 -1.42 7.72
N TYR A 71 -26.27 -1.42 8.65
CA TYR A 71 -24.86 -1.68 8.36
C TYR A 71 -24.63 -2.96 7.53
N LYS A 72 -25.48 -3.96 7.66
CA LYS A 72 -25.37 -5.23 6.94
C LYS A 72 -25.49 -5.03 5.43
N ASN A 73 -26.36 -4.11 5.01
CA ASN A 73 -26.66 -3.83 3.62
C ASN A 73 -25.78 -2.69 3.05
N ILE A 74 -25.16 -1.90 3.91
CA ILE A 74 -24.22 -0.85 3.49
C ILE A 74 -23.01 -1.48 2.80
N THR A 75 -22.55 -0.87 1.72
CA THR A 75 -21.32 -1.24 1.04
C THR A 75 -20.15 -0.54 1.72
N PHE A 76 -19.22 -1.28 2.27
CA PHE A 76 -17.99 -0.76 2.84
C PHE A 76 -16.86 -0.83 1.82
N ILE A 77 -16.14 0.28 1.70
CA ILE A 77 -14.97 0.44 0.85
C ILE A 77 -13.76 0.66 1.77
N PHE A 78 -12.89 -0.35 1.87
CA PHE A 78 -11.63 -0.22 2.58
C PHE A 78 -10.60 0.29 1.59
N ASN A 79 -10.27 1.57 1.69
CA ASN A 79 -9.38 2.26 0.77
C ASN A 79 -8.14 2.75 1.51
N ASP A 80 -6.97 2.37 1.04
CA ASP A 80 -5.74 2.91 1.60
C ASP A 80 -5.59 4.38 1.22
N LEU A 81 -5.13 5.20 2.18
CA LEU A 81 -4.97 6.64 2.01
C LEU A 81 -4.07 7.03 0.82
N ASP A 82 -3.10 6.19 0.53
CA ASP A 82 -2.08 6.40 -0.50
C ASP A 82 -2.47 5.84 -1.88
N THR A 83 -3.71 5.37 -2.05
CA THR A 83 -4.17 4.65 -3.24
C THR A 83 -5.42 5.31 -3.80
N ILE A 84 -5.28 5.97 -4.96
CA ILE A 84 -6.33 6.80 -5.55
C ILE A 84 -6.44 6.51 -7.06
N PRO A 85 -7.61 6.19 -7.63
CA PRO A 85 -7.75 6.08 -9.08
C PRO A 85 -7.61 7.46 -9.74
N PHE A 86 -6.97 7.53 -10.91
CA PHE A 86 -6.86 8.80 -11.65
C PHE A 86 -8.18 9.27 -12.26
N ASN A 87 -9.09 8.35 -12.52
CA ASN A 87 -10.39 8.65 -13.12
C ASN A 87 -11.51 7.88 -12.39
N ARG A 88 -12.75 8.19 -12.76
CA ARG A 88 -13.97 7.55 -12.24
C ARG A 88 -14.17 6.16 -12.84
N ILE A 89 -13.22 5.25 -12.58
CA ILE A 89 -13.19 3.90 -13.15
C ILE A 89 -13.89 2.86 -12.27
N PHE A 90 -14.29 3.22 -11.04
CA PHE A 90 -14.92 2.32 -10.08
C PHE A 90 -16.35 2.76 -9.75
N ASP A 91 -17.26 1.80 -9.74
CA ASP A 91 -18.66 1.99 -9.32
C ASP A 91 -18.83 1.88 -7.79
N TYR A 92 -17.88 1.27 -7.09
CA TYR A 92 -17.95 0.96 -5.65
C TYR A 92 -19.22 0.21 -5.24
N GLU A 93 -19.77 -0.61 -6.14
CA GLU A 93 -20.95 -1.41 -5.92
C GLU A 93 -20.60 -2.87 -5.71
N THR A 94 -21.32 -3.54 -4.81
CA THR A 94 -21.25 -5.00 -4.64
C THR A 94 -22.53 -5.54 -4.07
N THR A 95 -22.68 -6.85 -4.12
CA THR A 95 -23.77 -7.60 -3.52
C THR A 95 -23.25 -8.56 -2.47
N SER A 96 -24.13 -9.03 -1.60
CA SER A 96 -23.76 -10.03 -0.58
C SER A 96 -23.12 -11.27 -1.20
N GLY A 97 -22.10 -11.76 -0.56
CA GLY A 97 -21.31 -12.91 -1.02
C GLY A 97 -20.21 -12.56 -2.03
N ILE A 98 -20.13 -11.31 -2.49
CA ILE A 98 -19.13 -10.87 -3.46
C ILE A 98 -18.23 -9.78 -2.85
N VAL A 99 -16.94 -10.01 -2.88
CA VAL A 99 -15.89 -9.05 -2.50
C VAL A 99 -15.25 -8.54 -3.77
N LYS A 100 -15.45 -7.26 -4.10
CA LYS A 100 -14.73 -6.64 -5.22
C LYS A 100 -13.35 -6.17 -4.77
N HIS A 101 -12.35 -6.51 -5.54
CA HIS A 101 -10.97 -6.09 -5.33
C HIS A 101 -10.49 -5.28 -6.52
N TYR A 102 -10.37 -3.96 -6.34
CA TYR A 102 -10.06 -3.05 -7.43
C TYR A 102 -8.57 -2.79 -7.63
N TYR A 103 -7.78 -2.82 -6.56
CA TYR A 103 -6.34 -2.54 -6.65
C TYR A 103 -5.54 -3.24 -5.56
N GLY A 104 -4.37 -3.77 -5.93
CA GLY A 104 -3.44 -4.39 -4.98
C GLY A 104 -2.69 -5.58 -5.58
N PHE A 105 -2.39 -6.55 -4.73
CA PHE A 105 -1.87 -7.85 -5.13
C PHE A 105 -3.00 -8.85 -5.36
N ASP A 106 -2.83 -9.74 -6.30
CA ASP A 106 -3.83 -10.79 -6.60
C ASP A 106 -3.96 -11.85 -5.49
N HIS A 107 -2.96 -11.93 -4.61
CA HIS A 107 -2.92 -12.87 -3.48
C HIS A 107 -3.31 -12.25 -2.12
N SER A 108 -3.73 -10.99 -2.09
CA SER A 108 -4.13 -10.30 -0.84
C SER A 108 -5.21 -9.24 -1.11
N LEU A 109 -6.15 -9.05 -0.19
CA LEU A 109 -7.19 -8.04 -0.26
C LEU A 109 -6.72 -6.73 0.38
N GLY A 110 -5.85 -6.00 -0.36
CA GLY A 110 -5.33 -4.69 0.03
C GLY A 110 -5.66 -3.60 -0.99
N GLY A 111 -5.19 -2.39 -0.75
CA GLY A 111 -5.39 -1.24 -1.63
C GLY A 111 -6.83 -0.73 -1.63
N ILE A 112 -7.69 -1.24 -2.53
CA ILE A 112 -9.11 -0.87 -2.61
C ILE A 112 -9.95 -2.14 -2.64
N VAL A 113 -10.69 -2.39 -1.55
CA VAL A 113 -11.54 -3.57 -1.36
C VAL A 113 -12.96 -3.14 -1.02
N VAL A 114 -13.95 -3.74 -1.67
CA VAL A 114 -15.36 -3.40 -1.51
C VAL A 114 -16.16 -4.65 -1.13
N MET A 115 -16.93 -4.58 -0.06
CA MET A 115 -17.78 -5.67 0.39
C MET A 115 -18.96 -5.18 1.23
N LYS A 116 -19.99 -6.02 1.37
CA LYS A 116 -21.12 -5.71 2.25
C LYS A 116 -20.73 -5.83 3.71
N GLY A 117 -21.37 -5.02 4.56
CA GLY A 117 -21.10 -5.04 6.00
C GLY A 117 -21.35 -6.42 6.64
N GLN A 118 -22.39 -7.14 6.20
CA GLN A 118 -22.63 -8.50 6.68
C GLN A 118 -21.51 -9.48 6.31
N ASP A 119 -20.90 -9.34 5.13
CA ASP A 119 -19.82 -10.21 4.67
C ASP A 119 -18.52 -9.92 5.44
N PHE A 120 -18.26 -8.63 5.72
CA PHE A 120 -17.13 -8.24 6.56
C PHE A 120 -17.26 -8.73 8.01
N GLU A 121 -18.45 -8.68 8.56
CA GLU A 121 -18.75 -9.25 9.88
C GLU A 121 -18.62 -10.77 9.91
N LEU A 122 -19.10 -11.46 8.86
CA LEU A 122 -19.02 -12.91 8.71
C LEU A 122 -17.57 -13.40 8.83
N VAL A 123 -16.65 -12.74 8.15
CA VAL A 123 -15.22 -13.11 8.15
C VAL A 123 -14.45 -12.57 9.37
N ASN A 124 -15.13 -11.91 10.32
CA ASN A 124 -14.52 -11.28 11.49
C ASN A 124 -13.49 -10.17 11.15
N GLY A 125 -13.62 -9.54 9.99
CA GLY A 125 -12.75 -8.45 9.54
C GLY A 125 -11.29 -8.84 9.34
N TYR A 126 -10.40 -7.84 9.46
CA TYR A 126 -8.95 -8.01 9.39
C TYR A 126 -8.38 -8.57 10.71
N PRO A 127 -7.21 -9.24 10.70
CA PRO A 127 -6.49 -9.48 11.94
C PRO A 127 -5.95 -8.17 12.52
N ASN A 128 -5.84 -8.12 13.86
CA ASN A 128 -5.40 -6.94 14.61
C ASN A 128 -3.87 -6.96 14.85
N PHE A 129 -3.05 -6.99 13.79
CA PHE A 129 -1.60 -6.99 13.92
C PHE A 129 -1.07 -5.60 14.26
N TRP A 130 -0.13 -5.52 15.21
CA TRP A 130 0.56 -4.30 15.62
C TRP A 130 1.75 -3.94 14.71
N SER A 131 1.74 -4.42 13.50
CA SER A 131 2.81 -4.25 12.55
C SER A 131 2.24 -4.12 11.15
N TRP A 132 3.11 -3.79 10.23
CA TRP A 132 2.78 -3.75 8.83
C TRP A 132 2.91 -5.14 8.18
N GLY A 133 1.93 -5.52 7.38
CA GLY A 133 1.96 -6.67 6.48
C GLY A 133 1.07 -7.84 6.91
N PHE A 134 0.73 -8.66 5.94
CA PHE A 134 -0.05 -9.90 6.03
C PHE A 134 -1.53 -9.76 6.41
N GLU A 135 -2.00 -8.64 6.94
CA GLU A 135 -3.40 -8.46 7.33
C GLU A 135 -4.35 -8.59 6.12
N ASP A 136 -3.95 -8.08 4.95
CA ASP A 136 -4.72 -8.16 3.71
C ASP A 136 -4.76 -9.59 3.14
N ALA A 137 -3.66 -10.34 3.27
CA ALA A 137 -3.59 -11.73 2.87
C ALA A 137 -4.44 -12.63 3.78
N CYS A 138 -4.45 -12.33 5.09
CA CYS A 138 -5.34 -13.01 6.04
C CYS A 138 -6.81 -12.74 5.72
N LEU A 139 -7.19 -11.50 5.40
CA LEU A 139 -8.55 -11.19 4.98
C LEU A 139 -8.96 -12.01 3.75
N GLN A 140 -8.09 -12.09 2.73
CA GLN A 140 -8.36 -12.91 1.55
C GLN A 140 -8.60 -14.38 1.92
N LYS A 141 -7.73 -14.96 2.74
CA LYS A 141 -7.87 -16.34 3.22
C LYS A 141 -9.22 -16.54 3.93
N ARG A 142 -9.62 -15.60 4.80
CA ARG A 142 -10.90 -15.65 5.52
C ARG A 142 -12.09 -15.57 4.59
N CYS A 143 -12.05 -14.68 3.58
CA CYS A 143 -13.11 -14.57 2.57
C CYS A 143 -13.26 -15.88 1.78
N LEU A 144 -12.16 -16.47 1.33
CA LEU A 144 -12.18 -17.75 0.62
C LEU A 144 -12.71 -18.90 1.50
N ASN A 145 -12.30 -18.96 2.76
CA ASN A 145 -12.79 -19.96 3.72
C ASN A 145 -14.30 -19.80 4.03
N ALA A 146 -14.81 -18.58 3.92
CA ALA A 146 -16.25 -18.29 4.08
C ALA A 146 -17.03 -18.45 2.76
N ASN A 147 -16.41 -18.98 1.70
CA ASN A 147 -16.99 -19.15 0.36
C ASN A 147 -17.46 -17.83 -0.28
N LEU A 148 -16.84 -16.70 0.07
CA LEU A 148 -17.09 -15.43 -0.62
C LEU A 148 -16.35 -15.43 -1.97
N VAL A 149 -17.01 -14.89 -2.98
CA VAL A 149 -16.44 -14.75 -4.32
C VAL A 149 -15.61 -13.47 -4.38
N ILE A 150 -14.33 -13.59 -4.75
CA ILE A 150 -13.47 -12.42 -4.97
C ILE A 150 -13.55 -12.04 -6.44
N ASP A 151 -14.25 -10.94 -6.72
CA ASP A 151 -14.41 -10.38 -8.06
C ASP A 151 -13.26 -9.42 -8.39
N ARG A 152 -12.48 -9.77 -9.40
CA ARG A 152 -11.38 -9.00 -9.98
C ARG A 152 -11.61 -8.64 -11.45
N SER A 153 -12.86 -8.57 -11.89
CA SER A 153 -13.21 -8.21 -13.27
C SER A 153 -12.70 -6.81 -13.68
N HIS A 154 -12.58 -5.89 -12.71
CA HIS A 154 -12.03 -4.54 -12.88
C HIS A 154 -10.81 -4.29 -11.98
N PHE A 155 -9.93 -5.28 -11.91
CA PHE A 155 -8.77 -5.24 -11.02
C PHE A 155 -7.55 -4.62 -11.70
N TYR A 156 -6.91 -3.69 -11.00
CA TYR A 156 -5.65 -3.07 -11.37
C TYR A 156 -4.52 -3.56 -10.46
N LYS A 157 -3.47 -4.09 -11.07
CA LYS A 157 -2.29 -4.57 -10.33
C LYS A 157 -1.46 -3.40 -9.80
N ILE A 158 -0.68 -3.68 -8.79
CA ILE A 158 0.34 -2.76 -8.28
C ILE A 158 1.19 -2.23 -9.45
N GLY A 159 1.31 -0.88 -9.54
CA GLY A 159 2.03 -0.21 -10.62
C GLY A 159 1.20 0.11 -11.86
N SER A 160 -0.08 -0.23 -11.90
CA SER A 160 -0.98 0.19 -12.98
C SER A 160 -1.06 1.71 -13.07
N PRO A 161 -0.93 2.29 -14.27
CA PRO A 161 -0.90 3.75 -14.45
C PRO A 161 -2.25 4.43 -14.16
N GLU A 162 -3.33 3.66 -14.07
CA GLU A 162 -4.67 4.14 -13.73
C GLU A 162 -4.82 4.49 -12.25
N ILE A 163 -3.89 4.02 -11.41
CA ILE A 163 -3.93 4.22 -9.96
C ILE A 163 -2.75 5.05 -9.50
N LEU A 164 -3.03 6.21 -8.94
CA LEU A 164 -2.05 7.03 -8.27
C LEU A 164 -1.67 6.38 -6.93
N GLN A 165 -0.38 6.14 -6.75
CA GLN A 165 0.19 5.65 -5.51
C GLN A 165 1.00 6.77 -4.85
N LEU A 166 0.51 7.30 -3.72
CA LEU A 166 1.23 8.31 -2.95
C LEU A 166 2.34 7.64 -2.13
N PHE A 167 3.49 8.30 -2.09
CA PHE A 167 4.64 7.80 -1.35
C PHE A 167 4.65 8.32 0.09
N ASP A 168 4.97 7.46 1.06
CA ASP A 168 4.95 7.77 2.49
C ASP A 168 6.20 7.31 3.27
N GLY A 169 7.31 7.16 2.57
CA GLY A 169 8.58 6.74 3.16
C GLY A 169 8.89 5.26 2.95
N MET A 170 10.09 4.85 3.36
CA MET A 170 10.64 3.52 3.12
C MET A 170 10.55 2.60 4.34
N ASP A 171 10.47 3.15 5.54
CA ASP A 171 10.54 2.36 6.75
C ASP A 171 9.18 1.83 7.18
N ARG A 172 9.14 0.56 7.59
CA ARG A 172 7.96 -0.09 8.15
C ARG A 172 8.32 -0.80 9.46
N ILE A 173 7.39 -0.77 10.40
CA ILE A 173 7.51 -1.59 11.61
C ILE A 173 6.85 -2.93 11.33
N ILE A 174 7.62 -4.00 11.43
CA ILE A 174 7.15 -5.37 11.25
C ILE A 174 7.42 -6.23 12.46
N ASN A 175 6.59 -7.26 12.65
CA ASN A 175 6.74 -8.22 13.72
C ASN A 175 7.32 -9.55 13.17
N LYS A 176 8.30 -10.09 13.82
CA LYS A 176 8.98 -11.36 13.44
C LYS A 176 8.02 -12.56 13.35
N LYS A 177 6.91 -12.52 14.08
CA LYS A 177 5.93 -13.60 14.14
C LYS A 177 4.81 -13.49 13.09
N ASP A 178 4.59 -12.32 12.49
CA ASP A 178 3.46 -12.09 11.58
C ASP A 178 3.47 -12.95 10.32
N PRO A 179 4.62 -13.26 9.68
CA PRO A 179 4.66 -14.20 8.57
C PRO A 179 4.09 -15.58 8.89
N HIS A 180 4.30 -16.04 10.12
CA HIS A 180 3.76 -17.32 10.59
C HIS A 180 2.24 -17.24 10.82
N LYS A 181 1.74 -16.08 11.27
CA LYS A 181 0.32 -15.85 11.51
C LYS A 181 -0.53 -16.00 10.26
N LEU A 182 -0.02 -15.69 9.07
CA LEU A 182 -0.73 -15.94 7.81
C LEU A 182 -1.13 -17.41 7.65
N HIS A 183 -0.26 -18.34 8.04
CA HIS A 183 -0.53 -19.77 7.94
C HIS A 183 -1.43 -20.29 9.07
N THR A 184 -1.30 -19.73 10.25
CA THR A 184 -2.01 -20.16 11.47
C THR A 184 -3.30 -19.38 11.72
N ASP A 185 -3.58 -18.32 10.95
CA ASP A 185 -4.79 -17.52 11.13
C ASP A 185 -6.05 -18.38 10.92
N VAL A 186 -6.84 -18.51 11.98
CA VAL A 186 -8.14 -19.18 12.02
C VAL A 186 -9.28 -18.19 12.28
N GLY A 187 -9.02 -16.89 12.13
CA GLY A 187 -10.02 -15.84 12.26
C GLY A 187 -10.37 -15.47 13.71
N HIS A 188 -9.56 -15.83 14.71
CA HIS A 188 -9.82 -15.45 16.12
C HIS A 188 -9.66 -13.95 16.33
N THR A 189 -8.52 -13.37 15.90
CA THR A 189 -8.29 -11.94 15.99
C THR A 189 -9.11 -11.21 14.92
N GLY A 190 -9.70 -10.08 15.26
CA GLY A 190 -10.55 -9.33 14.34
C GLY A 190 -11.55 -8.46 15.08
N LEU A 191 -12.74 -8.29 14.52
CA LEU A 191 -13.81 -7.47 15.11
C LEU A 191 -14.14 -7.86 16.55
N ARG A 192 -14.23 -9.19 16.80
CA ARG A 192 -14.65 -9.74 18.10
C ARG A 192 -13.59 -9.65 19.18
N SER A 193 -12.33 -9.42 18.83
CA SER A 193 -11.20 -9.31 19.76
C SER A 193 -10.82 -7.87 20.08
N ILE A 194 -11.61 -6.89 19.62
CA ILE A 194 -11.43 -5.49 20.00
C ILE A 194 -12.30 -5.21 21.23
N HIS A 195 -11.64 -4.76 22.29
CA HIS A 195 -12.25 -4.48 23.59
C HIS A 195 -11.86 -3.09 24.10
N LYS A 196 -12.61 -2.55 25.06
CA LYS A 196 -12.38 -1.23 25.68
C LYS A 196 -12.12 -0.15 24.63
N LEU A 197 -12.97 -0.15 23.60
CA LEU A 197 -12.85 0.75 22.47
C LEU A 197 -13.41 2.14 22.86
N GLU A 198 -12.58 3.16 22.71
CA GLU A 198 -12.93 4.56 22.89
C GLU A 198 -12.62 5.33 21.60
N TYR A 199 -13.62 5.99 21.06
CA TYR A 199 -13.49 6.82 19.86
C TYR A 199 -14.52 7.94 19.84
N MET A 200 -14.23 8.99 19.07
CA MET A 200 -15.17 10.06 18.74
C MET A 200 -15.26 10.25 17.24
N ILE A 201 -16.47 10.57 16.74
CA ILE A 201 -16.66 10.89 15.33
C ILE A 201 -16.74 12.39 15.19
N GLU A 202 -15.78 12.99 14.52
CA GLU A 202 -15.60 14.44 14.42
C GLU A 202 -15.14 14.87 13.02
N ARG A 203 -15.27 16.16 12.74
CA ARG A 203 -14.79 16.79 11.50
C ARG A 203 -13.29 17.12 11.55
N THR A 204 -12.71 17.13 12.71
CA THR A 204 -11.31 17.46 12.98
C THR A 204 -10.56 16.27 13.54
N SER A 205 -9.26 16.17 13.24
CA SER A 205 -8.39 15.20 13.88
C SER A 205 -8.12 15.58 15.32
N SER A 206 -8.01 14.59 16.19
CA SER A 206 -7.52 14.79 17.56
C SER A 206 -6.03 15.17 17.61
N ASN A 207 -5.29 14.99 16.53
CA ASN A 207 -3.92 15.46 16.39
C ASN A 207 -3.89 16.80 15.64
N GLU A 208 -3.38 17.87 16.27
CA GLU A 208 -3.36 19.22 15.71
C GLU A 208 -2.58 19.29 14.39
N ASN A 209 -1.49 18.54 14.26
CA ASN A 209 -0.67 18.51 13.03
C ASN A 209 -1.46 18.02 11.82
N ASP A 210 -2.43 17.13 12.02
CA ASP A 210 -3.27 16.64 10.94
C ASP A 210 -4.25 17.68 10.40
N ASN A 211 -4.48 18.74 11.14
CA ASN A 211 -5.39 19.84 10.77
C ASN A 211 -4.69 21.02 10.08
N LEU A 212 -3.37 20.93 9.82
CA LEU A 212 -2.61 21.96 9.12
C LEU A 212 -3.17 22.28 7.74
N TYR A 213 -3.70 21.28 7.05
CA TYR A 213 -4.31 21.42 5.75
C TYR A 213 -5.83 21.45 5.88
N GLN A 214 -6.41 22.63 5.67
CA GLN A 214 -7.84 22.84 5.75
C GLN A 214 -8.58 22.36 4.48
N GLY A 215 -9.89 22.21 4.56
CA GLY A 215 -10.73 21.93 3.41
C GLY A 215 -11.14 20.47 3.24
N MET A 216 -11.49 19.83 4.34
CA MET A 216 -12.12 18.51 4.29
C MET A 216 -13.57 18.61 3.76
N PRO A 217 -13.96 17.81 2.75
CA PRO A 217 -15.31 17.82 2.19
C PRO A 217 -16.40 17.51 3.21
N ASN A 218 -17.64 17.90 2.93
CA ASN A 218 -18.74 17.74 3.90
C ASN A 218 -19.03 16.30 4.28
N ASN A 219 -18.84 15.36 3.38
CA ASN A 219 -19.10 13.94 3.59
C ASN A 219 -17.91 13.18 4.26
N PHE A 220 -16.86 13.92 4.66
CA PHE A 220 -15.67 13.35 5.27
C PHE A 220 -15.63 13.66 6.76
N SER A 221 -15.23 12.67 7.56
CA SER A 221 -15.09 12.79 9.01
C SER A 221 -13.94 11.93 9.52
N TYR A 222 -13.54 12.15 10.76
CA TYR A 222 -12.63 11.27 11.48
C TYR A 222 -13.41 10.37 12.42
N ILE A 223 -12.89 9.17 12.61
CA ILE A 223 -13.13 8.33 13.78
C ILE A 223 -11.83 8.41 14.58
N ASN A 224 -11.75 9.36 15.51
CA ASN A 224 -10.58 9.56 16.36
C ASN A 224 -10.56 8.47 17.44
N ILE A 225 -9.68 7.48 17.28
CA ILE A 225 -9.55 6.32 18.16
C ILE A 225 -8.50 6.66 19.23
N THR A 226 -8.94 6.87 20.45
CA THR A 226 -8.07 7.24 21.58
C THR A 226 -7.56 6.02 22.35
N SER A 227 -8.33 4.94 22.41
CA SER A 227 -7.96 3.74 23.12
C SER A 227 -8.67 2.51 22.56
N PHE A 228 -7.99 1.39 22.54
CA PHE A 228 -8.59 0.07 22.33
C PHE A 228 -7.63 -1.03 22.80
N LEU A 229 -8.18 -2.16 23.19
CA LEU A 229 -7.42 -3.38 23.44
C LEU A 229 -7.72 -4.38 22.34
N SER A 230 -6.73 -5.16 21.96
CA SER A 230 -6.87 -6.34 21.09
C SER A 230 -6.21 -7.54 21.78
N GLU A 231 -6.59 -8.74 21.39
CA GLU A 231 -5.96 -9.97 21.91
C GLU A 231 -4.52 -10.14 21.41
N THR A 232 -4.13 -9.41 20.38
CA THR A 232 -2.76 -9.39 19.88
C THR A 232 -1.93 -8.52 20.80
N ARG A 233 -0.94 -9.11 21.50
CA ARG A 233 -0.04 -8.39 22.38
C ARG A 233 0.96 -7.57 21.58
N PHE A 234 1.33 -6.44 22.13
CA PHE A 234 2.43 -5.62 21.68
C PHE A 234 3.64 -5.90 22.59
N GLU A 235 4.65 -6.57 22.06
CA GLU A 235 5.91 -6.87 22.77
C GLU A 235 7.05 -6.25 21.95
N ASP A 236 7.71 -5.22 22.50
CA ASP A 236 8.65 -4.36 21.76
C ASP A 236 9.83 -5.12 21.13
N ASP A 237 10.32 -6.17 21.78
CA ASP A 237 11.45 -6.97 21.33
C ASP A 237 11.15 -7.84 20.08
N GLU A 238 9.89 -8.00 19.73
CA GLU A 238 9.46 -8.70 18.53
C GLU A 238 9.40 -7.81 17.31
N TYR A 239 9.42 -6.49 17.49
CA TYR A 239 9.28 -5.52 16.42
C TYR A 239 10.64 -5.00 15.96
N TYR A 240 10.75 -4.71 14.70
CA TYR A 240 11.93 -4.07 14.12
C TYR A 240 11.55 -3.19 12.93
N THR A 241 12.42 -2.21 12.64
CA THR A 241 12.27 -1.37 11.46
C THR A 241 12.79 -2.12 10.24
N TYR A 242 11.92 -2.27 9.24
CA TYR A 242 12.24 -2.88 7.96
C TYR A 242 12.30 -1.81 6.87
N ASP A 243 13.42 -1.80 6.13
CA ASP A 243 13.60 -0.95 4.96
C ASP A 243 13.03 -1.68 3.73
N LEU A 244 12.04 -1.06 3.08
CA LEU A 244 11.34 -1.62 1.91
C LEU A 244 12.24 -1.93 0.71
N ARG A 245 13.48 -1.43 0.72
CA ARG A 245 14.48 -1.72 -0.31
C ARG A 245 15.25 -3.01 -0.03
N GLU A 246 15.08 -3.59 1.16
CA GLU A 246 15.72 -4.83 1.52
C GLU A 246 14.97 -6.05 0.95
N PRO A 247 15.68 -7.19 0.73
CA PRO A 247 15.05 -8.41 0.24
C PRO A 247 14.00 -8.93 1.21
N ILE A 248 12.87 -9.38 0.67
CA ILE A 248 11.74 -9.93 1.44
C ILE A 248 12.12 -11.10 2.35
N ALA A 249 13.19 -11.84 2.03
CA ALA A 249 13.70 -12.90 2.89
C ALA A 249 13.98 -12.44 4.33
N LYS A 250 14.23 -11.12 4.55
CA LYS A 250 14.36 -10.53 5.87
C LYS A 250 13.04 -10.42 6.64
N ILE A 251 11.91 -10.29 5.95
CA ILE A 251 10.59 -10.29 6.61
C ILE A 251 10.25 -11.68 7.13
N THR A 252 10.55 -12.71 6.31
CA THR A 252 10.23 -14.10 6.64
C THR A 252 11.26 -14.76 7.54
N ASN A 253 12.50 -14.29 7.50
CA ASN A 253 13.60 -14.76 8.35
C ASN A 253 14.54 -13.59 8.70
N PRO A 254 14.27 -12.84 9.78
CA PRO A 254 15.05 -11.68 10.19
C PRO A 254 16.53 -11.97 10.46
N GLU A 255 16.85 -13.23 10.80
CA GLU A 255 18.22 -13.69 11.06
C GLU A 255 18.94 -14.19 9.81
N ALA A 256 18.25 -14.28 8.67
CA ALA A 256 18.89 -14.67 7.42
C ALA A 256 20.03 -13.70 7.12
N LYS A 257 21.28 -14.19 7.20
CA LYS A 257 22.45 -13.45 6.76
C LYS A 257 22.21 -13.00 5.33
N ARG A 258 22.50 -11.74 5.02
CA ARG A 258 22.54 -11.22 3.65
C ARG A 258 23.24 -12.26 2.77
N ARG A 259 22.50 -13.04 2.02
CA ARG A 259 23.04 -13.55 0.78
C ARG A 259 23.15 -12.29 -0.06
N THR A 260 24.39 -11.89 -0.33
CA THR A 260 24.67 -10.91 -1.37
C THR A 260 23.99 -11.46 -2.62
N ALA A 261 22.76 -11.05 -2.84
CA ALA A 261 22.14 -11.22 -4.12
C ALA A 261 23.10 -10.47 -5.05
N GLN A 262 23.82 -11.21 -5.89
CA GLN A 262 24.37 -10.61 -7.07
C GLN A 262 23.16 -9.98 -7.74
N VAL A 263 23.11 -8.66 -7.67
CA VAL A 263 22.15 -7.87 -8.42
C VAL A 263 22.48 -8.19 -9.85
N ASN A 264 21.74 -9.13 -10.42
CA ASN A 264 21.76 -9.34 -11.85
C ASN A 264 21.23 -8.03 -12.43
N THR A 265 22.16 -7.21 -12.91
CA THR A 265 21.91 -5.95 -13.60
C THR A 265 21.25 -6.17 -14.97
N THR A 266 20.65 -7.32 -15.19
CA THR A 266 19.79 -7.53 -16.34
C THR A 266 18.48 -6.80 -16.09
N THR A 267 18.35 -5.74 -16.74
CA THR A 267 17.43 -4.64 -16.93
C THR A 267 15.93 -4.97 -17.08
N GLU A 268 15.45 -6.11 -16.67
CA GLU A 268 14.06 -6.52 -16.82
C GLU A 268 13.43 -6.75 -15.43
N GLY A 269 13.08 -5.66 -14.78
CA GLY A 269 12.41 -5.70 -13.48
C GLY A 269 12.28 -4.30 -12.92
N TRP A 270 11.62 -4.21 -11.79
CA TRP A 270 11.42 -3.00 -11.00
C TRP A 270 12.72 -2.31 -10.54
N THR A 271 13.90 -2.84 -10.87
CA THR A 271 15.21 -2.20 -10.70
C THR A 271 15.34 -0.87 -11.46
N ASN A 272 14.43 -0.56 -12.38
CA ASN A 272 14.35 0.73 -13.08
C ASN A 272 13.49 1.79 -12.36
N ILE A 273 12.88 1.48 -11.23
CA ILE A 273 12.26 2.50 -10.40
C ILE A 273 13.37 3.36 -9.81
N PRO A 274 13.23 4.71 -9.81
CA PRO A 274 14.22 5.59 -9.25
C PRO A 274 14.59 5.15 -7.83
N TYR A 275 15.84 4.78 -7.65
CA TYR A 275 16.37 4.37 -6.37
C TYR A 275 16.44 5.58 -5.44
N TYR A 276 15.76 5.49 -4.31
CA TYR A 276 15.87 6.49 -3.25
C TYR A 276 16.98 6.08 -2.28
N PRO A 277 18.13 6.77 -2.29
CA PRO A 277 19.25 6.41 -1.41
C PRO A 277 18.89 6.62 0.06
N THR A 278 19.37 5.74 0.92
CA THR A 278 19.27 5.88 2.38
C THR A 278 19.95 7.16 2.86
N ILE A 279 19.63 7.58 4.08
CA ILE A 279 20.32 8.73 4.72
C ILE A 279 21.83 8.48 4.79
N GLN A 280 22.24 7.24 5.08
CA GLN A 280 23.65 6.89 5.13
C GLN A 280 24.32 6.97 3.76
N GLU A 281 23.70 6.44 2.72
CA GLU A 281 24.23 6.52 1.35
C GLU A 281 24.31 7.94 0.84
N ARG A 282 23.36 8.82 1.22
CA ARG A 282 23.44 10.27 0.90
C ARG A 282 24.64 10.91 1.58
N LYS A 283 24.90 10.60 2.86
CA LYS A 283 26.08 11.07 3.59
C LYS A 283 27.35 10.57 2.94
N ASP A 284 27.43 9.30 2.60
CA ASP A 284 28.57 8.69 1.94
C ASP A 284 28.83 9.27 0.54
N ALA A 285 27.76 9.56 -0.21
CA ALA A 285 27.85 10.21 -1.51
C ALA A 285 28.39 11.65 -1.41
N VAL A 286 28.02 12.39 -0.36
CA VAL A 286 28.56 13.74 -0.09
C VAL A 286 30.05 13.64 0.27
N LEU A 287 30.43 12.68 1.11
CA LEU A 287 31.84 12.45 1.49
C LEU A 287 32.70 12.04 0.29
N ARG A 288 32.17 11.26 -0.65
CA ARG A 288 32.87 10.85 -1.89
C ARG A 288 33.01 11.97 -2.93
N ARG A 289 32.24 13.04 -2.80
CA ARG A 289 32.30 14.23 -3.69
C ARG A 289 33.40 15.22 -3.31
N GLN A 290 34.28 14.91 -2.35
CA GLN A 290 35.49 15.72 -2.14
C GLN A 290 36.34 15.66 -3.41
N PRO A 291 36.81 16.79 -3.93
CA PRO A 291 37.52 16.84 -5.20
C PRO A 291 38.77 15.96 -5.14
N GLN A 292 38.81 14.93 -5.98
CA GLN A 292 40.07 14.23 -6.20
C GLN A 292 41.08 15.24 -6.78
N PRO A 293 42.34 15.21 -6.35
CA PRO A 293 43.35 16.05 -6.94
C PRO A 293 43.42 15.78 -8.45
N GLN A 294 43.30 16.84 -9.23
CA GLN A 294 43.35 16.75 -10.69
C GLN A 294 44.59 15.97 -11.12
N PRO A 295 44.50 14.99 -12.03
CA PRO A 295 45.66 14.36 -12.63
C PRO A 295 46.49 15.43 -13.35
N GLN A 296 47.77 15.45 -13.09
CA GLN A 296 48.69 16.37 -13.77
C GLN A 296 48.58 16.20 -15.30
N PRO A 297 48.64 17.27 -16.08
CA PRO A 297 48.54 17.18 -17.54
C PRO A 297 49.71 16.38 -18.10
N HIS A 298 49.38 15.33 -18.83
CA HIS A 298 50.36 14.55 -19.60
C HIS A 298 50.98 15.40 -20.70
N PRO A 299 52.28 15.27 -20.99
CA PRO A 299 52.94 15.98 -22.11
C PRO A 299 52.25 15.59 -23.45
N PRO A 300 52.24 16.52 -24.43
CA PRO A 300 51.48 16.32 -25.64
C PRO A 300 52.06 15.14 -26.47
N ARG A 301 51.22 14.20 -26.77
CA ARG A 301 51.53 13.10 -27.70
C ARG A 301 51.41 13.63 -29.13
N THR A 302 52.43 13.41 -29.92
CA THR A 302 52.41 13.65 -31.39
C THR A 302 51.32 12.81 -32.07
N PRO A 303 50.53 13.41 -32.96
CA PRO A 303 49.46 12.67 -33.63
C PRO A 303 50.04 11.69 -34.68
N PRO A 304 49.46 10.50 -34.82
CA PRO A 304 49.76 9.58 -35.90
C PRO A 304 49.21 10.08 -37.24
N PRO A 305 49.76 9.66 -38.37
CA PRO A 305 49.38 10.16 -39.68
C PRO A 305 47.93 9.79 -40.05
N GLN A 306 47.22 10.78 -40.59
CA GLN A 306 45.81 10.62 -41.01
C GLN A 306 45.70 9.65 -42.18
N GLN A 307 44.93 8.55 -41.97
CA GLN A 307 44.37 7.76 -43.07
C GLN A 307 43.02 8.34 -43.46
N VAL A 308 42.91 8.74 -44.72
CA VAL A 308 41.66 9.24 -45.32
C VAL A 308 40.76 8.04 -45.63
N TYR A 309 39.67 7.87 -44.87
CA TYR A 309 38.59 6.95 -45.23
C TYR A 309 37.44 7.71 -45.88
N LEU A 310 37.10 7.36 -47.08
CA LEU A 310 35.92 7.80 -47.81
C LEU A 310 34.64 7.37 -47.07
N ARG A 311 33.81 8.33 -46.72
CA ARG A 311 32.50 8.10 -46.12
C ARG A 311 31.52 7.51 -47.12
N GLN A 312 30.96 6.34 -46.81
CA GLN A 312 29.70 5.90 -47.40
C GLN A 312 28.53 6.37 -46.53
N PRO A 313 27.39 6.74 -47.12
CA PRO A 313 26.25 7.25 -46.36
C PRO A 313 25.49 6.12 -45.64
N HIS A 314 25.27 6.27 -44.35
CA HIS A 314 24.41 5.39 -43.58
C HIS A 314 22.93 5.76 -43.74
N PRO A 315 22.02 4.78 -43.87
CA PRO A 315 20.59 5.06 -43.89
C PRO A 315 20.10 5.41 -42.51
N VAL A 316 19.26 6.42 -42.45
CA VAL A 316 18.53 6.88 -41.29
C VAL A 316 17.55 5.80 -40.87
N ASN A 317 17.71 5.24 -39.68
CA ASN A 317 16.75 4.32 -39.13
C ASN A 317 15.86 5.04 -38.12
N ILE A 318 14.59 5.13 -38.49
CA ILE A 318 13.51 5.76 -37.74
C ILE A 318 13.16 4.88 -36.56
N PHE A 319 13.19 5.46 -35.39
CA PHE A 319 12.64 4.90 -34.12
C PHE A 319 11.14 4.68 -34.28
N SER A 320 10.67 3.47 -34.24
CA SER A 320 9.42 3.03 -33.63
C SER A 320 9.18 1.54 -33.89
N GLN A 321 8.61 0.85 -32.90
CA GLN A 321 8.02 -0.49 -33.04
C GLN A 321 8.77 -1.73 -32.51
N ASN A 322 9.57 -1.65 -31.47
CA ASN A 322 10.07 -2.91 -30.89
C ASN A 322 9.83 -3.08 -29.38
N TYR A 323 8.96 -2.27 -28.76
CA TYR A 323 8.64 -2.44 -27.32
C TYR A 323 7.52 -3.44 -27.02
N ALA A 324 6.69 -3.79 -28.01
CA ALA A 324 5.52 -4.64 -27.78
C ALA A 324 5.77 -6.16 -27.95
N HIS A 325 6.84 -6.59 -28.59
CA HIS A 325 7.02 -8.00 -28.96
C HIS A 325 7.93 -8.83 -28.03
N LYS A 326 8.67 -8.22 -27.11
CA LYS A 326 9.58 -8.98 -26.21
C LYS A 326 8.94 -9.50 -24.90
N ILE A 327 7.73 -9.06 -24.58
CA ILE A 327 7.03 -9.54 -23.38
C ILE A 327 6.40 -10.94 -23.55
N ARG A 328 6.32 -11.45 -24.77
CA ARG A 328 5.57 -12.70 -25.08
C ARG A 328 6.39 -13.99 -25.15
N ALA A 329 7.68 -13.95 -24.98
CA ALA A 329 8.55 -15.09 -25.28
C ALA A 329 9.29 -15.74 -24.11
N LYS A 330 8.87 -15.58 -22.85
CA LYS A 330 9.37 -16.44 -21.75
C LYS A 330 8.31 -16.64 -20.65
N GLY A 331 7.23 -17.26 -21.02
CA GLY A 331 6.33 -17.90 -20.08
C GLY A 331 6.72 -19.37 -19.94
N GLY A 332 7.31 -19.74 -18.86
CA GLY A 332 7.65 -21.12 -18.57
C GLY A 332 8.63 -21.22 -17.42
N GLY A 333 8.13 -21.37 -16.22
CA GLY A 333 8.95 -21.65 -15.07
C GLY A 333 8.27 -21.21 -13.76
N GLY A 334 7.43 -22.08 -13.21
CA GLY A 334 6.71 -21.81 -11.96
C GLY A 334 7.64 -21.62 -10.77
N GLY A 335 7.25 -20.79 -9.86
CA GLY A 335 7.72 -20.81 -8.46
C GLY A 335 8.47 -19.60 -7.93
N GLN A 336 9.00 -18.71 -8.74
CA GLN A 336 9.81 -17.59 -8.23
C GLN A 336 9.15 -16.20 -8.30
N LEU A 337 8.00 -16.06 -8.94
CA LEU A 337 7.28 -14.78 -9.08
C LEU A 337 6.66 -14.27 -7.76
N GLN A 338 6.42 -15.13 -6.80
CA GLN A 338 5.82 -14.74 -5.52
C GLN A 338 6.69 -13.77 -4.70
N ASN A 339 8.00 -13.92 -4.75
CA ASN A 339 8.91 -13.10 -3.95
C ASN A 339 9.01 -11.66 -4.45
N THR A 340 8.96 -11.43 -5.74
CA THR A 340 9.06 -10.09 -6.32
C THR A 340 7.82 -9.24 -6.02
N ASN A 341 6.64 -9.85 -6.07
CA ASN A 341 5.39 -9.13 -5.82
C ASN A 341 5.24 -8.73 -4.34
N THR A 342 5.66 -9.60 -3.43
CA THR A 342 5.63 -9.28 -2.00
C THR A 342 6.58 -8.15 -1.66
N HIS A 343 7.74 -8.10 -2.33
CA HIS A 343 8.69 -7.00 -2.16
C HIS A 343 8.08 -5.66 -2.61
N LEU A 344 7.32 -5.66 -3.70
CA LEU A 344 6.65 -4.46 -4.19
C LEU A 344 5.52 -4.00 -3.27
N GLY A 345 4.75 -4.92 -2.70
CA GLY A 345 3.75 -4.57 -1.72
C GLY A 345 4.36 -3.91 -0.50
N VAL A 346 5.52 -4.40 -0.11
CA VAL A 346 6.34 -3.79 0.93
C VAL A 346 6.78 -2.38 0.53
N ALA A 347 7.19 -2.16 -0.70
CA ALA A 347 7.68 -0.87 -1.16
C ALA A 347 6.62 0.26 -1.15
N ARG A 348 5.34 -0.07 -0.96
CA ARG A 348 4.27 0.92 -1.14
C ARG A 348 3.45 1.22 0.09
N ARG A 349 3.72 0.59 1.18
CA ARG A 349 3.02 0.78 2.43
C ARG A 349 3.99 1.13 3.53
#